data_6467144bdf2a1f2f736b37c1ca08f96d
#
_entry.id   6467144bdf2a1f2f736b37c1ca08f96d
#
_cell.length_a   1.000
_cell.length_b   1.000
_cell.length_c   1.000
_cell.angle_alpha   90.00
_cell.angle_beta   90.00
_cell.angle_gamma   90.00
#
_symmetry.space_group_name_H-M   'P 1'
#
loop_
_entity.id
_entity.type
_entity.pdbx_description
1 polymer ?
#
loop_
_entity_poly.entity_id
_entity_poly.type
_entity_poly.pdbx_seq_one_letter_code
_entity_poly.pdbx_strand_id
1 'polypeptide(L)'
;MNKRSNMAQLKNQSVEFDVEKVRKDFPILHQMINGKPLIYLDNAATSQKPKNVIDAIETYYREYNSNIHRGVHTLSENATETYESSRLKIKNFINANSTKEIVFVRGATEAINLVAQSFGRNTLGSED
;
A
#
# COMPACT_ATOMS: atom_id res chain seq x y z
N MET A 1 -50.37 -0.89 -7.51
CA MET A 1 -49.85 0.14 -6.60
C MET A 1 -48.35 -0.01 -6.51
N ASN A 2 -47.77 0.77 -7.11
CA ASN A 2 -46.54 1.56 -7.30
C ASN A 2 -45.31 1.08 -6.50
N LYS A 3 -44.48 0.17 -7.11
CA LYS A 3 -43.09 -0.18 -6.70
C LYS A 3 -42.04 0.50 -7.59
N ARG A 4 -42.42 1.43 -8.45
CA ARG A 4 -41.51 2.10 -9.42
C ARG A 4 -41.01 3.48 -8.99
N SER A 5 -41.40 4.01 -7.84
CA SER A 5 -41.03 5.37 -7.42
C SER A 5 -39.84 5.47 -6.42
N ASN A 6 -39.28 4.36 -5.95
CA ASN A 6 -38.18 4.42 -4.98
C ASN A 6 -36.77 4.20 -5.56
N MET A 7 -36.66 3.99 -6.87
CA MET A 7 -35.34 3.83 -7.52
C MET A 7 -34.74 5.13 -8.07
N ALA A 8 -35.48 6.21 -8.04
CA ALA A 8 -35.05 7.49 -8.61
C ALA A 8 -34.41 8.46 -7.61
N GLN A 9 -34.21 8.06 -6.36
CA GLN A 9 -33.62 8.93 -5.32
C GLN A 9 -32.25 8.49 -4.77
N LEU A 10 -31.57 7.53 -5.41
CA LEU A 10 -30.14 7.40 -5.26
C LEU A 10 -29.48 8.52 -6.07
N LYS A 11 -29.65 9.76 -5.60
CA LYS A 11 -28.79 10.86 -6.04
C LYS A 11 -27.37 10.42 -5.84
N ASN A 12 -26.62 10.31 -6.93
CA ASN A 12 -25.16 10.30 -6.96
C ASN A 12 -24.67 11.47 -6.08
N GLN A 13 -24.46 11.25 -4.81
CA GLN A 13 -23.58 12.10 -4.03
C GLN A 13 -22.19 11.80 -4.56
N SER A 14 -21.76 12.51 -5.59
CA SER A 14 -20.37 12.61 -5.95
C SER A 14 -19.68 13.15 -4.69
N VAL A 15 -18.97 12.29 -3.97
CA VAL A 15 -18.09 12.74 -2.89
C VAL A 15 -17.07 13.63 -3.59
N GLU A 16 -17.20 14.94 -3.41
CA GLU A 16 -16.25 15.90 -3.94
C GLU A 16 -14.89 15.58 -3.35
N PHE A 17 -13.91 15.34 -4.23
CA PHE A 17 -12.54 15.02 -3.80
C PHE A 17 -11.86 16.28 -3.27
N ASP A 18 -11.74 16.38 -1.95
CA ASP A 18 -11.10 17.50 -1.27
C ASP A 18 -9.58 17.41 -1.34
N VAL A 19 -9.02 18.05 -2.35
CA VAL A 19 -7.57 18.09 -2.61
C VAL A 19 -6.81 18.68 -1.43
N GLU A 20 -7.31 19.76 -0.82
CA GLU A 20 -6.64 20.44 0.27
C GLU A 20 -6.61 19.58 1.55
N LYS A 21 -7.65 18.82 1.80
CA LYS A 21 -7.69 17.85 2.88
C LYS A 21 -6.64 16.75 2.68
N VAL A 22 -6.57 16.16 1.47
CA VAL A 22 -5.59 15.12 1.14
C VAL A 22 -4.15 15.65 1.21
N ARG A 23 -3.90 16.87 0.72
CA ARG A 23 -2.57 17.49 0.78
C ARG A 23 -2.02 17.63 2.19
N LYS A 24 -2.88 17.84 3.19
CA LYS A 24 -2.47 17.95 4.61
C LYS A 24 -1.81 16.68 5.14
N ASP A 25 -2.11 15.54 4.57
CA ASP A 25 -1.53 14.25 4.97
C ASP A 25 -0.07 14.09 4.50
N PHE A 26 0.41 14.97 3.59
CA PHE A 26 1.74 14.88 2.98
C PHE A 26 2.64 16.03 3.45
N PRO A 27 3.48 15.83 4.48
CA PRO A 27 4.30 16.91 5.06
C PRO A 27 5.19 17.63 4.05
N ILE A 28 5.73 16.91 3.07
CA ILE A 28 6.62 17.47 2.05
C ILE A 28 5.94 18.55 1.21
N LEU A 29 4.62 18.48 1.02
CA LEU A 29 3.86 19.44 0.21
C LEU A 29 3.63 20.79 0.89
N HIS A 30 4.01 20.90 2.18
CA HIS A 30 3.89 22.16 2.94
C HIS A 30 5.11 23.09 2.77
N GLN A 31 6.10 22.67 1.98
CA GLN A 31 7.30 23.47 1.75
C GLN A 31 7.05 24.64 0.78
N MET A 32 7.86 25.68 0.95
CA MET A 32 7.95 26.81 0.04
C MET A 32 9.23 26.68 -0.80
N ILE A 33 9.09 26.74 -2.10
CA ILE A 33 10.22 26.70 -3.05
C ILE A 33 10.23 28.02 -3.80
N ASN A 34 11.33 28.78 -3.67
CA ASN A 34 11.47 30.14 -4.26
C ASN A 34 10.30 31.07 -3.90
N GLY A 35 9.85 31.01 -2.65
CA GLY A 35 8.76 31.85 -2.13
C GLY A 35 7.35 31.43 -2.59
N LYS A 36 7.19 30.28 -3.24
CA LYS A 36 5.88 29.73 -3.67
C LYS A 36 5.62 28.35 -3.06
N PRO A 37 4.37 27.96 -2.83
CA PRO A 37 4.03 26.60 -2.41
C PRO A 37 4.58 25.57 -3.37
N LEU A 38 5.10 24.46 -2.83
CA LEU A 38 5.59 23.34 -3.64
C LEU A 38 4.49 22.77 -4.52
N ILE A 39 4.75 22.68 -5.82
CA ILE A 39 3.99 21.89 -6.78
C ILE A 39 4.87 20.70 -7.18
N TYR A 40 4.43 19.48 -6.85
CA TYR A 40 5.15 18.25 -7.15
C TYR A 40 4.37 17.43 -8.19
N LEU A 41 4.93 17.22 -9.37
CA LEU A 41 4.28 16.52 -10.49
C LEU A 41 5.03 15.26 -10.95
N ASP A 42 6.06 14.83 -10.21
CA ASP A 42 6.92 13.70 -10.60
C ASP A 42 6.60 12.42 -9.79
N ASN A 43 5.32 12.18 -9.52
CA ASN A 43 4.88 10.97 -8.78
C ASN A 43 5.11 9.66 -9.55
N ALA A 44 5.27 9.72 -10.87
CA ALA A 44 5.60 8.55 -11.70
C ALA A 44 6.99 7.99 -11.36
N ALA A 45 7.95 8.85 -11.06
CA ALA A 45 9.29 8.48 -10.64
C ALA A 45 9.33 8.16 -9.12
N THR A 46 8.75 9.03 -8.30
CA THR A 46 8.77 8.89 -6.83
C THR A 46 7.48 9.41 -6.22
N SER A 47 6.67 8.52 -5.66
CA SER A 47 5.49 8.91 -4.88
C SER A 47 5.88 9.49 -3.53
N GLN A 48 5.29 10.61 -3.16
CA GLN A 48 5.47 11.18 -1.83
C GLN A 48 4.78 10.33 -0.76
N LYS A 49 5.29 10.39 0.47
CA LYS A 49 4.81 9.57 1.58
C LYS A 49 3.91 10.39 2.49
N PRO A 50 2.71 9.90 2.80
CA PRO A 50 1.86 10.53 3.80
C PRO A 50 2.46 10.36 5.21
N LYS A 51 2.08 11.25 6.11
CA LYS A 51 2.58 11.29 7.48
C LYS A 51 2.45 9.95 8.21
N ASN A 52 1.34 9.25 8.07
CA ASN A 52 1.11 7.96 8.72
C ASN A 52 2.10 6.87 8.27
N VAL A 53 2.58 6.91 7.02
CA VAL A 53 3.62 5.98 6.54
C VAL A 53 4.98 6.33 7.15
N ILE A 54 5.31 7.63 7.24
CA ILE A 54 6.55 8.10 7.86
C ILE A 54 6.56 7.72 9.34
N ASP A 55 5.48 8.01 10.06
CA ASP A 55 5.32 7.70 11.49
C ASP A 55 5.42 6.19 11.75
N ALA A 56 4.83 5.35 10.90
CA ALA A 56 4.89 3.91 11.05
C ALA A 56 6.33 3.37 10.94
N ILE A 57 7.11 3.89 10.00
CA ILE A 57 8.52 3.53 9.85
C ILE A 57 9.34 4.01 11.06
N GLU A 58 9.12 5.24 11.50
CA GLU A 58 9.79 5.80 12.68
C GLU A 58 9.48 4.98 13.93
N THR A 59 8.21 4.68 14.18
CA THR A 59 7.76 3.86 15.31
C THR A 59 8.40 2.47 15.27
N TYR A 60 8.42 1.83 14.12
CA TYR A 60 9.09 0.54 13.97
C TYR A 60 10.55 0.58 14.43
N TYR A 61 11.32 1.53 13.93
CA TYR A 61 12.74 1.63 14.30
C TYR A 61 12.97 2.06 15.75
N ARG A 62 12.09 2.85 16.34
CA ARG A 62 12.23 3.32 17.72
C ARG A 62 11.79 2.29 18.75
N GLU A 63 10.79 1.47 18.43
CA GLU A 63 10.08 0.73 19.47
C GLU A 63 10.21 -0.79 19.36
N TYR A 64 10.25 -1.37 18.15
CA TYR A 64 10.21 -2.82 18.00
C TYR A 64 10.97 -3.38 16.79
N ASN A 65 11.98 -2.66 16.31
CA ASN A 65 12.85 -3.15 15.23
C ASN A 65 13.53 -4.47 15.64
N SER A 66 13.13 -5.56 15.01
CA SER A 66 13.66 -6.90 15.28
C SER A 66 13.47 -7.83 14.07
N ASN A 67 14.14 -8.99 14.12
CA ASN A 67 13.94 -10.05 13.14
C ASN A 67 12.54 -10.63 13.24
N ILE A 68 11.89 -10.79 12.10
CA ILE A 68 10.60 -11.48 11.99
C ILE A 68 10.82 -13.01 11.93
N HIS A 69 9.86 -13.80 12.47
CA HIS A 69 9.80 -15.27 12.41
C HIS A 69 11.00 -16.02 13.04
N ARG A 70 11.91 -15.36 13.74
CA ARG A 70 13.13 -16.01 14.26
C ARG A 70 13.39 -15.78 15.74
N GLY A 71 12.78 -14.80 16.35
CA GLY A 71 12.96 -14.49 17.77
C GLY A 71 11.81 -14.99 18.61
N VAL A 72 12.10 -15.36 19.86
CA VAL A 72 11.11 -15.76 20.90
C VAL A 72 10.96 -14.68 21.96
N HIS A 73 11.29 -13.44 21.63
CA HIS A 73 11.19 -12.29 22.54
C HIS A 73 10.18 -11.27 21.99
N THR A 74 9.64 -10.47 22.88
CA THR A 74 8.53 -9.54 22.60
C THR A 74 8.72 -8.65 21.36
N LEU A 75 9.94 -8.11 21.14
CA LEU A 75 10.16 -7.26 19.95
C LEU A 75 10.02 -8.06 18.65
N SER A 76 10.48 -9.31 18.61
CA SER A 76 10.35 -10.17 17.43
C SER A 76 8.89 -10.61 17.21
N GLU A 77 8.15 -10.86 18.28
CA GLU A 77 6.72 -11.18 18.21
C GLU A 77 5.94 -9.98 17.64
N ASN A 78 6.15 -8.78 18.16
CA ASN A 78 5.52 -7.55 17.68
C ASN A 78 5.86 -7.26 16.21
N ALA A 79 7.13 -7.40 15.82
CA ALA A 79 7.56 -7.21 14.44
C ALA A 79 6.91 -8.24 13.51
N THR A 80 6.82 -9.51 13.93
CA THR A 80 6.18 -10.59 13.18
C THR A 80 4.69 -10.34 13.01
N GLU A 81 3.99 -9.98 14.09
CA GLU A 81 2.56 -9.66 14.05
C GLU A 81 2.26 -8.50 13.11
N THR A 82 3.05 -7.43 13.19
CA THR A 82 2.92 -6.26 12.31
C THR A 82 3.13 -6.64 10.84
N TYR A 83 4.13 -7.46 10.55
CA TYR A 83 4.43 -7.94 9.20
C TYR A 83 3.29 -8.81 8.64
N GLU A 84 2.80 -9.79 9.40
CA GLU A 84 1.72 -10.68 8.95
C GLU A 84 0.35 -9.97 8.88
N SER A 85 0.08 -9.01 9.78
CA SER A 85 -1.12 -8.19 9.69
C SER A 85 -1.12 -7.31 8.44
N SER A 86 0.05 -6.81 8.02
CA SER A 86 0.21 -6.07 6.77
C SER A 86 -0.07 -6.96 5.55
N ARG A 87 0.43 -8.20 5.57
CA ARG A 87 0.15 -9.22 4.54
C ARG A 87 -1.36 -9.49 4.44
N LEU A 88 -2.04 -9.66 5.57
CA LEU A 88 -3.48 -9.88 5.62
C LEU A 88 -4.28 -8.68 5.08
N LYS A 89 -3.86 -7.45 5.41
CA LYS A 89 -4.49 -6.21 4.87
C LYS A 89 -4.38 -6.16 3.34
N ILE A 90 -3.20 -6.45 2.79
CA ILE A 90 -3.00 -6.47 1.34
C ILE A 90 -3.82 -7.58 0.69
N LYS A 91 -3.81 -8.79 1.27
CA LYS A 91 -4.65 -9.90 0.84
C LYS A 91 -6.13 -9.50 0.70
N ASN A 92 -6.67 -8.83 1.72
CA ASN A 92 -8.06 -8.39 1.72
C ASN A 92 -8.30 -7.24 0.70
N PHE A 93 -7.35 -6.31 0.57
CA PHE A 93 -7.46 -5.19 -0.36
C PHE A 93 -7.54 -5.63 -1.82
N ILE A 94 -6.73 -6.62 -2.22
CA ILE A 94 -6.74 -7.16 -3.60
C ILE A 94 -7.70 -8.35 -3.77
N ASN A 95 -8.44 -8.71 -2.73
CA ASN A 95 -9.37 -9.85 -2.73
C ASN A 95 -8.71 -11.20 -3.09
N ALA A 96 -7.47 -11.41 -2.64
CA ALA A 96 -6.79 -12.70 -2.81
C ALA A 96 -7.42 -13.77 -1.89
N ASN A 97 -7.36 -15.04 -2.27
CA ASN A 97 -7.95 -16.14 -1.49
C ASN A 97 -7.13 -16.47 -0.25
N SER A 98 -5.80 -16.36 -0.34
CA SER A 98 -4.87 -16.74 0.73
C SER A 98 -3.76 -15.71 0.93
N THR A 99 -3.27 -15.56 2.16
CA THR A 99 -2.06 -14.78 2.45
C THR A 99 -0.81 -15.35 1.79
N LYS A 100 -0.82 -16.63 1.39
CA LYS A 100 0.26 -17.28 0.63
C LYS A 100 0.43 -16.71 -0.79
N GLU A 101 -0.62 -16.07 -1.32
CA GLU A 101 -0.57 -15.39 -2.62
C GLU A 101 0.12 -14.01 -2.54
N ILE A 102 0.43 -13.52 -1.33
CA ILE A 102 1.08 -12.24 -1.12
C ILE A 102 2.57 -12.45 -0.85
N VAL A 103 3.40 -12.04 -1.80
CA VAL A 103 4.86 -12.11 -1.69
C VAL A 103 5.43 -10.69 -1.67
N PHE A 104 6.07 -10.30 -0.56
CA PHE A 104 6.77 -9.03 -0.48
C PHE A 104 8.12 -9.11 -1.19
N VAL A 105 8.37 -8.16 -2.06
CA VAL A 105 9.61 -8.03 -2.84
C VAL A 105 10.13 -6.60 -2.78
N ARG A 106 11.39 -6.39 -3.15
CA ARG A 106 12.05 -5.06 -3.08
C ARG A 106 11.57 -4.08 -4.16
N GLY A 107 10.91 -4.59 -5.22
CA GLY A 107 10.39 -3.75 -6.30
C GLY A 107 9.93 -4.55 -7.50
N ALA A 108 9.43 -3.85 -8.53
CA ALA A 108 8.85 -4.46 -9.72
C ALA A 108 9.84 -5.38 -10.46
N THR A 109 11.11 -5.01 -10.54
CA THR A 109 12.16 -5.82 -11.19
C THR A 109 12.28 -7.18 -10.53
N GLU A 110 12.32 -7.24 -9.19
CA GLU A 110 12.36 -8.51 -8.45
C GLU A 110 11.07 -9.32 -8.66
N ALA A 111 9.91 -8.66 -8.62
CA ALA A 111 8.62 -9.30 -8.84
C ALA A 111 8.53 -9.98 -10.22
N ILE A 112 8.92 -9.27 -11.27
CA ILE A 112 8.91 -9.81 -12.65
C ILE A 112 9.89 -10.97 -12.77
N ASN A 113 11.10 -10.84 -12.25
CA ASN A 113 12.09 -11.91 -12.28
C ASN A 113 11.64 -13.13 -11.46
N LEU A 114 11.00 -12.92 -10.32
CA LEU A 114 10.44 -14.03 -9.53
C LEU A 114 9.41 -14.82 -10.33
N VAL A 115 8.48 -14.14 -11.00
CA VAL A 115 7.49 -14.80 -11.86
C VAL A 115 8.15 -15.51 -13.02
N ALA A 116 9.08 -14.86 -13.73
CA ALA A 116 9.78 -15.44 -14.87
C ALA A 116 10.57 -16.70 -14.47
N GLN A 117 11.26 -16.68 -13.32
CA GLN A 117 12.09 -17.81 -12.87
C GLN A 117 11.28 -18.95 -12.28
N SER A 118 10.19 -18.66 -11.56
CA SER A 118 9.39 -19.67 -10.88
C SER A 118 8.27 -20.21 -11.77
N PHE A 119 7.35 -19.36 -12.20
CA PHE A 119 6.21 -19.75 -13.04
C PHE A 119 6.64 -19.97 -14.50
N GLY A 120 7.32 -18.99 -15.11
CA GLY A 120 7.67 -19.02 -16.53
C GLY A 120 8.46 -20.27 -16.90
N ARG A 121 9.56 -20.57 -16.19
CA ARG A 121 10.40 -21.74 -16.50
C ARG A 121 9.72 -23.10 -16.29
N ASN A 122 8.76 -23.15 -15.39
CA ASN A 122 8.08 -24.42 -15.05
C ASN A 122 6.79 -24.65 -15.83
N THR A 123 6.24 -23.60 -16.45
CA THR A 123 4.87 -23.68 -17.04
C THR A 123 4.89 -23.40 -18.54
N LEU A 124 5.81 -22.54 -19.01
CA LEU A 124 5.88 -22.17 -20.42
C LEU A 124 6.83 -23.11 -21.18
N GLY A 125 6.37 -23.62 -22.31
CA GLY A 125 7.14 -24.45 -23.25
C GLY A 125 7.72 -23.62 -24.39
N SER A 126 8.41 -24.30 -25.33
CA SER A 126 9.00 -23.67 -26.50
C SER A 126 7.97 -23.20 -27.54
N GLU A 127 6.71 -23.61 -27.37
CA GLU A 127 5.61 -23.32 -28.30
C GLU A 127 4.60 -22.30 -27.72
N ASP A 128 4.81 -21.80 -26.48
CA ASP A 128 4.00 -20.76 -25.85
C ASP A 128 4.56 -19.37 -26.17
#